data_2567d8f1b65e3ef428b8406d2727d798
#
_entry.id   2567d8f1b65e3ef428b8406d2727d798
#
_cell.length_a   1.000
_cell.length_b   1.000
_cell.length_c   1.000
_cell.angle_alpha   90.00
_cell.angle_beta   90.00
_cell.angle_gamma   90.00
#
_symmetry.space_group_name_H-M   'P 1'
#
loop_
_entity.id
_entity.type
_entity.pdbx_description
1 polymer ?
#
loop_
_entity_poly.entity_id
_entity_poly.type
_entity_poly.pdbx_seq_one_letter_code
_entity_poly.pdbx_strand_id
1 'polypeptide(L)'
;MPGQEPAGEILAPYLHQQAGEFLRGLRLHREAGPDNQSTEEAAHALRAAARRISATLHTFRPLLETAWADQLRAELAWLSGTLAGEHACSARLTRLLDALHRLAGHRVPPPRGDTGTLTVGAARAGALLDRQLTLARTRAHSAALQALGSSRFHAVADAVALLASEVPLAPAAAAHACEVLAPAALEAQDRLDRAVAALPLARAAHPYNADALGQESESQDSPWHQVRLLLRLHRYAQEVLHHGLDEREAPERLLAAGRALDRHRDAAEAASAASGAARTPRIAPATAYALGVLHADQRHEVEAARFAFQRIWQPVAVTQAASATTAVSANPAASATAAAPATTAAP
;
A
#
# COMPACT_ATOMS: atom_id res chain seq x y z
N MET A 1 28.14 -6.02 20.78
CA MET A 1 28.09 -5.70 19.35
C MET A 1 26.68 -6.02 18.89
N PRO A 2 25.87 -5.08 18.38
CA PRO A 2 24.57 -5.41 17.86
C PRO A 2 24.73 -6.43 16.71
N GLY A 3 24.05 -7.55 16.79
CA GLY A 3 24.09 -8.62 15.78
C GLY A 3 24.71 -9.95 16.20
N GLN A 4 25.36 -10.03 17.38
CA GLN A 4 25.84 -11.29 17.95
C GLN A 4 24.84 -11.98 18.87
N GLU A 5 23.70 -11.32 19.15
CA GLU A 5 22.61 -11.92 19.91
C GLU A 5 21.91 -13.01 19.07
N PRO A 6 21.39 -14.08 19.71
CA PRO A 6 20.56 -15.06 19.04
C PRO A 6 19.35 -14.39 18.36
N ALA A 7 19.03 -14.82 17.15
CA ALA A 7 17.92 -14.25 16.39
C ALA A 7 16.58 -14.34 17.15
N GLY A 8 16.40 -15.40 17.95
CA GLY A 8 15.22 -15.57 18.79
C GLY A 8 15.07 -14.48 19.85
N GLU A 9 16.16 -13.93 20.39
CA GLU A 9 16.14 -12.86 21.40
C GLU A 9 15.70 -11.51 20.83
N ILE A 10 15.78 -11.31 19.53
CA ILE A 10 15.27 -10.11 18.83
C ILE A 10 13.82 -10.36 18.35
N LEU A 11 13.60 -11.53 17.76
CA LEU A 11 12.31 -11.86 17.12
C LEU A 11 11.18 -12.06 18.14
N ALA A 12 11.45 -12.75 19.26
CA ALA A 12 10.43 -13.05 20.25
C ALA A 12 9.88 -11.80 20.96
N PRO A 13 10.69 -10.85 21.46
CA PRO A 13 10.16 -9.63 22.06
C PRO A 13 9.31 -8.80 21.11
N TYR A 14 9.71 -8.71 19.83
CA TYR A 14 8.90 -8.02 18.83
C TYR A 14 7.52 -8.69 18.64
N LEU A 15 7.49 -10.02 18.50
CA LEU A 15 6.24 -10.77 18.34
C LEU A 15 5.37 -10.70 19.62
N HIS A 16 5.96 -10.77 20.81
CA HIS A 16 5.26 -10.55 22.09
C HIS A 16 4.59 -9.17 22.14
N GLN A 17 5.33 -8.12 21.74
CA GLN A 17 4.78 -6.77 21.67
C GLN A 17 3.60 -6.70 20.70
N GLN A 18 3.73 -7.25 19.48
CA GLN A 18 2.66 -7.20 18.49
C GLN A 18 1.45 -8.04 18.92
N ALA A 19 1.66 -9.18 19.59
CA ALA A 19 0.59 -9.97 20.17
C ALA A 19 -0.14 -9.20 21.30
N GLY A 20 0.61 -8.51 22.14
CA GLY A 20 0.04 -7.63 23.17
C GLY A 20 -0.80 -6.49 22.58
N GLU A 21 -0.33 -5.85 21.49
CA GLU A 21 -1.08 -4.82 20.76
C GLU A 21 -2.38 -5.40 20.16
N PHE A 22 -2.32 -6.60 19.59
CA PHE A 22 -3.49 -7.29 19.07
C PHE A 22 -4.54 -7.54 20.16
N LEU A 23 -4.12 -8.10 21.31
CA LEU A 23 -5.01 -8.41 22.42
C LEU A 23 -5.61 -7.13 23.06
N ARG A 24 -4.83 -6.04 23.15
CA ARG A 24 -5.35 -4.74 23.58
C ARG A 24 -6.40 -4.19 22.61
N GLY A 25 -6.09 -4.22 21.30
CA GLY A 25 -7.04 -3.81 20.26
C GLY A 25 -8.32 -4.63 20.29
N LEU A 26 -8.22 -5.94 20.56
CA LEU A 26 -9.36 -6.82 20.73
C LEU A 26 -10.22 -6.45 21.94
N ARG A 27 -9.59 -6.18 23.08
CA ARG A 27 -10.29 -5.75 24.30
C ARG A 27 -11.05 -4.44 24.06
N LEU A 28 -10.34 -3.42 23.53
CA LEU A 28 -10.96 -2.13 23.22
C LEU A 28 -12.11 -2.26 22.22
N HIS A 29 -11.98 -3.10 21.21
CA HIS A 29 -13.05 -3.36 20.25
C HIS A 29 -14.29 -4.01 20.89
N ARG A 30 -14.11 -4.85 21.90
CA ARG A 30 -15.23 -5.48 22.65
C ARG A 30 -15.87 -4.55 23.67
N GLU A 31 -15.10 -3.64 24.27
CA GLU A 31 -15.56 -2.67 25.26
C GLU A 31 -16.22 -1.44 24.58
N ALA A 32 -15.81 -1.09 23.38
CA ALA A 32 -16.40 -0.01 22.62
C ALA A 32 -17.78 -0.43 22.09
N GLY A 33 -18.81 0.35 22.37
CA GLY A 33 -20.15 0.15 21.85
C GLY A 33 -20.20 0.34 20.31
N PRO A 34 -21.31 -0.07 19.65
CA PRO A 34 -21.39 -0.17 18.20
C PRO A 34 -21.23 1.14 17.40
N ASP A 35 -21.32 2.30 18.07
CA ASP A 35 -21.40 3.61 17.37
C ASP A 35 -20.25 4.58 17.72
N ASN A 36 -19.07 4.10 18.10
CA ASN A 36 -18.01 4.98 18.60
C ASN A 36 -16.78 4.99 17.68
N GLN A 37 -16.21 6.19 17.48
CA GLN A 37 -14.91 6.40 16.80
C GLN A 37 -13.81 5.52 17.42
N SER A 38 -13.89 5.25 18.72
CA SER A 38 -13.00 4.31 19.44
C SER A 38 -13.07 2.88 18.91
N THR A 39 -14.21 2.44 18.36
CA THR A 39 -14.36 1.10 17.76
C THR A 39 -13.60 1.00 16.43
N GLU A 40 -13.61 2.05 15.61
CA GLU A 40 -12.85 2.10 14.36
C GLU A 40 -11.34 2.13 14.62
N GLU A 41 -10.90 2.92 15.60
CA GLU A 41 -9.50 2.99 16.01
C GLU A 41 -9.01 1.66 16.57
N ALA A 42 -9.81 1.00 17.43
CA ALA A 42 -9.49 -0.32 17.95
C ALA A 42 -9.42 -1.38 16.85
N ALA A 43 -10.36 -1.39 15.91
CA ALA A 43 -10.34 -2.28 14.75
C ALA A 43 -9.14 -2.01 13.83
N HIS A 44 -8.74 -0.74 13.69
CA HIS A 44 -7.55 -0.37 12.92
C HIS A 44 -6.27 -0.87 13.61
N ALA A 45 -6.12 -0.66 14.92
CA ALA A 45 -4.98 -1.11 15.71
C ALA A 45 -4.85 -2.64 15.67
N LEU A 46 -5.95 -3.36 15.89
CA LEU A 46 -6.01 -4.82 15.81
C LEU A 46 -5.57 -5.33 14.44
N ARG A 47 -6.07 -4.74 13.34
CA ARG A 47 -5.65 -5.10 11.98
C ARG A 47 -4.19 -4.73 11.70
N ALA A 48 -3.68 -3.65 12.30
CA ALA A 48 -2.28 -3.26 12.15
C ALA A 48 -1.35 -4.29 12.81
N ALA A 49 -1.65 -4.71 14.05
CA ALA A 49 -0.91 -5.74 14.77
C ALA A 49 -0.99 -7.10 14.04
N ALA A 50 -2.19 -7.52 13.60
CA ALA A 50 -2.37 -8.76 12.83
C ALA A 50 -1.52 -8.77 11.55
N ARG A 51 -1.41 -7.65 10.83
CA ARG A 51 -0.56 -7.54 9.63
C ARG A 51 0.91 -7.62 9.95
N ARG A 52 1.36 -7.00 11.08
CA ARG A 52 2.76 -7.10 11.51
C ARG A 52 3.12 -8.52 11.89
N ILE A 53 2.30 -9.18 12.72
CA ILE A 53 2.49 -10.59 13.08
C ILE A 53 2.56 -11.45 11.81
N SER A 54 1.55 -11.37 10.94
CA SER A 54 1.49 -12.18 9.71
C SER A 54 2.69 -11.95 8.79
N ALA A 55 3.16 -10.72 8.65
CA ALA A 55 4.32 -10.38 7.83
C ALA A 55 5.63 -10.90 8.45
N THR A 56 5.79 -10.78 9.76
CA THR A 56 6.96 -11.29 10.50
C THR A 56 7.04 -12.81 10.41
N LEU A 57 5.93 -13.51 10.63
CA LEU A 57 5.82 -14.96 10.46
C LEU A 57 6.13 -15.39 9.02
N HIS A 58 5.83 -14.56 8.02
CA HIS A 58 6.18 -14.83 6.63
C HIS A 58 7.67 -14.65 6.34
N THR A 59 8.22 -13.52 6.72
CA THR A 59 9.61 -13.15 6.38
C THR A 59 10.61 -14.02 7.15
N PHE A 60 10.35 -14.28 8.42
CA PHE A 60 11.24 -15.05 9.29
C PHE A 60 10.77 -16.50 9.52
N ARG A 61 9.98 -17.03 8.58
CA ARG A 61 9.41 -18.38 8.64
C ARG A 61 10.42 -19.48 9.00
N PRO A 62 11.67 -19.50 8.48
CA PRO A 62 12.64 -20.55 8.82
C PRO A 62 13.08 -20.54 10.30
N LEU A 63 12.85 -19.45 11.02
CA LEU A 63 13.21 -19.30 12.45
C LEU A 63 12.08 -19.71 13.40
N LEU A 64 10.93 -20.09 12.85
CA LEU A 64 9.71 -20.41 13.58
C LEU A 64 9.27 -21.86 13.27
N GLU A 65 8.47 -22.44 14.17
CA GLU A 65 7.82 -23.67 13.86
C GLU A 65 6.86 -23.46 12.66
N THR A 66 7.22 -24.06 11.52
CA THR A 66 6.67 -23.71 10.21
C THR A 66 5.17 -24.00 10.11
N ALA A 67 4.71 -25.15 10.62
CA ALA A 67 3.29 -25.53 10.54
C ALA A 67 2.41 -24.56 11.34
N TRP A 68 2.85 -24.23 12.54
CA TRP A 68 2.17 -23.27 13.40
C TRP A 68 2.16 -21.86 12.78
N ALA A 69 3.30 -21.38 12.28
CA ALA A 69 3.42 -20.08 11.66
C ALA A 69 2.49 -19.92 10.44
N ASP A 70 2.44 -20.92 9.56
CA ASP A 70 1.58 -20.91 8.38
C ASP A 70 0.10 -20.96 8.75
N GLN A 71 -0.28 -21.74 9.76
CA GLN A 71 -1.65 -21.78 10.25
C GLN A 71 -2.07 -20.44 10.83
N LEU A 72 -1.28 -19.86 11.73
CA LEU A 72 -1.61 -18.55 12.34
C LEU A 72 -1.70 -17.44 11.29
N ARG A 73 -0.81 -17.45 10.28
CA ARG A 73 -0.88 -16.50 9.17
C ARG A 73 -2.19 -16.60 8.39
N ALA A 74 -2.64 -17.81 8.07
CA ALA A 74 -3.90 -18.03 7.36
C ALA A 74 -5.11 -17.51 8.17
N GLU A 75 -5.10 -17.75 9.46
CA GLU A 75 -6.15 -17.31 10.37
C GLU A 75 -6.15 -15.77 10.54
N LEU A 76 -4.99 -15.14 10.70
CA LEU A 76 -4.87 -13.68 10.78
C LEU A 76 -5.26 -12.99 9.46
N ALA A 77 -4.98 -13.61 8.31
CA ALA A 77 -5.42 -13.10 7.00
C ALA A 77 -6.95 -13.14 6.87
N TRP A 78 -7.58 -14.25 7.27
CA TRP A 78 -9.04 -14.38 7.32
C TRP A 78 -9.67 -13.31 8.21
N LEU A 79 -9.19 -13.17 9.45
CA LEU A 79 -9.71 -12.21 10.40
C LEU A 79 -9.55 -10.77 9.89
N SER A 80 -8.34 -10.41 9.43
CA SER A 80 -8.05 -9.08 8.90
C SER A 80 -8.93 -8.73 7.70
N GLY A 81 -9.18 -9.68 6.80
CA GLY A 81 -10.06 -9.52 5.64
C GLY A 81 -11.50 -9.27 6.06
N THR A 82 -11.99 -10.08 7.01
CA THR A 82 -13.37 -9.97 7.52
C THR A 82 -13.61 -8.63 8.21
N LEU A 83 -12.71 -8.20 9.10
CA LEU A 83 -12.83 -6.94 9.83
C LEU A 83 -12.59 -5.71 8.95
N ALA A 84 -11.94 -5.84 7.79
CA ALA A 84 -11.71 -4.73 6.88
C ALA A 84 -12.94 -4.36 6.05
N GLY A 85 -13.87 -5.29 5.84
CA GLY A 85 -14.94 -5.16 4.85
C GLY A 85 -15.87 -3.98 5.09
N GLU A 86 -16.29 -3.76 6.33
CA GLU A 86 -17.21 -2.68 6.68
C GLU A 86 -16.58 -1.30 6.41
N HIS A 87 -15.40 -1.06 6.97
CA HIS A 87 -14.68 0.20 6.78
C HIS A 87 -14.33 0.45 5.30
N ALA A 88 -13.94 -0.59 4.57
CA ALA A 88 -13.63 -0.48 3.15
C ALA A 88 -14.87 -0.05 2.32
N CYS A 89 -16.05 -0.57 2.65
CA CYS A 89 -17.29 -0.15 2.00
C CYS A 89 -17.65 1.31 2.33
N SER A 90 -17.53 1.71 3.60
CA SER A 90 -17.79 3.08 4.05
C SER A 90 -16.84 4.09 3.40
N ALA A 91 -15.54 3.85 3.47
CA ALA A 91 -14.52 4.71 2.88
C ALA A 91 -14.69 4.86 1.35
N ARG A 92 -15.02 3.74 0.66
CA ARG A 92 -15.30 3.75 -0.77
C ARG A 92 -16.54 4.56 -1.11
N LEU A 93 -17.61 4.43 -0.33
CA LEU A 93 -18.83 5.21 -0.52
C LEU A 93 -18.55 6.71 -0.38
N THR A 94 -17.92 7.13 0.72
CA THR A 94 -17.53 8.52 0.94
C THR A 94 -16.71 9.06 -0.23
N ARG A 95 -15.65 8.33 -0.63
CA ARG A 95 -14.80 8.72 -1.76
C ARG A 95 -15.58 8.93 -3.05
N LEU A 96 -16.49 8.02 -3.40
CA LEU A 96 -17.26 8.09 -4.64
C LEU A 96 -18.31 9.20 -4.61
N LEU A 97 -18.96 9.43 -3.47
CA LEU A 97 -19.91 10.54 -3.31
C LEU A 97 -19.20 11.91 -3.38
N ASP A 98 -18.04 12.05 -2.72
CA ASP A 98 -17.22 13.26 -2.81
C ASP A 98 -16.76 13.54 -4.24
N ALA A 99 -16.35 12.50 -4.97
CA ALA A 99 -15.99 12.62 -6.38
C ALA A 99 -17.18 13.06 -7.25
N LEU A 100 -18.36 12.47 -7.04
CA LEU A 100 -19.59 12.89 -7.76
C LEU A 100 -19.96 14.34 -7.45
N HIS A 101 -19.84 14.79 -6.20
CA HIS A 101 -20.09 16.17 -5.82
C HIS A 101 -19.11 17.13 -6.50
N ARG A 102 -17.82 16.79 -6.55
CA ARG A 102 -16.82 17.60 -7.27
C ARG A 102 -17.13 17.68 -8.76
N LEU A 103 -17.44 16.56 -9.40
CA LEU A 103 -17.74 16.48 -10.82
C LEU A 103 -19.03 17.24 -11.19
N ALA A 104 -20.07 17.17 -10.35
CA ALA A 104 -21.33 17.88 -10.55
C ALA A 104 -21.22 19.39 -10.23
N GLY A 105 -20.31 19.78 -9.33
CA GLY A 105 -20.12 21.16 -8.87
C GLY A 105 -19.15 21.99 -9.69
N HIS A 106 -18.33 21.40 -10.57
CA HIS A 106 -17.46 22.14 -11.48
C HIS A 106 -18.28 22.79 -12.59
N ARG A 107 -18.72 24.01 -12.33
CA ARG A 107 -19.31 24.89 -13.32
C ARG A 107 -18.24 25.37 -14.31
N VAL A 108 -17.96 24.59 -15.33
CA VAL A 108 -17.58 25.17 -16.61
C VAL A 108 -18.90 25.66 -17.20
N PRO A 109 -19.07 26.97 -17.58
CA PRO A 109 -20.28 27.42 -18.24
C PRO A 109 -20.39 26.61 -19.54
N PRO A 110 -21.52 25.88 -19.75
CA PRO A 110 -21.64 25.00 -20.91
C PRO A 110 -21.80 25.82 -22.19
N PRO A 111 -21.24 25.37 -23.30
CA PRO A 111 -21.81 25.70 -24.57
C PRO A 111 -23.22 25.07 -24.60
N ARG A 112 -24.21 25.91 -24.53
CA ARG A 112 -25.69 25.64 -24.70
C ARG A 112 -26.08 24.17 -24.75
N GLY A 113 -26.67 23.63 -23.68
CA GLY A 113 -27.66 22.56 -23.77
C GLY A 113 -27.61 21.42 -22.74
N ASP A 114 -26.55 21.07 -22.02
CA ASP A 114 -26.44 19.73 -21.40
C ASP A 114 -26.09 19.65 -19.91
N THR A 115 -26.12 20.76 -19.16
CA THR A 115 -25.80 20.75 -17.70
C THR A 115 -26.81 19.99 -16.84
N GLY A 116 -28.07 19.89 -17.30
CA GLY A 116 -29.11 19.17 -16.58
C GLY A 116 -28.85 17.67 -16.51
N THR A 117 -28.28 17.10 -17.56
CA THR A 117 -28.10 15.64 -17.71
C THR A 117 -27.09 15.08 -16.75
N LEU A 118 -25.91 15.72 -16.60
CA LEU A 118 -24.88 15.24 -15.67
C LEU A 118 -25.32 15.38 -14.22
N THR A 119 -25.95 16.51 -13.84
CA THR A 119 -26.41 16.75 -12.47
C THR A 119 -27.52 15.73 -12.06
N VAL A 120 -28.51 15.49 -12.92
CA VAL A 120 -29.55 14.48 -12.67
C VAL A 120 -28.93 13.07 -12.67
N GLY A 121 -28.04 12.79 -13.62
CA GLY A 121 -27.31 11.52 -13.67
C GLY A 121 -26.46 11.26 -12.43
N ALA A 122 -25.75 12.27 -11.94
CA ALA A 122 -24.91 12.19 -10.74
C ALA A 122 -25.74 11.93 -9.47
N ALA A 123 -26.89 12.60 -9.30
CA ALA A 123 -27.78 12.35 -8.17
C ALA A 123 -28.30 10.90 -8.14
N ARG A 124 -28.71 10.37 -9.30
CA ARG A 124 -29.16 8.97 -9.42
C ARG A 124 -28.00 7.97 -9.25
N ALA A 125 -26.81 8.29 -9.77
CA ALA A 125 -25.61 7.49 -9.58
C ALA A 125 -25.22 7.42 -8.09
N GLY A 126 -25.26 8.56 -7.39
CA GLY A 126 -25.03 8.63 -5.95
C GLY A 126 -26.01 7.76 -5.16
N ALA A 127 -27.30 7.86 -5.43
CA ALA A 127 -28.33 7.04 -4.79
C ALA A 127 -28.14 5.52 -5.06
N LEU A 128 -27.71 5.15 -6.27
CA LEU A 128 -27.41 3.76 -6.62
C LEU A 128 -26.20 3.23 -5.87
N LEU A 129 -25.10 4.00 -5.85
CA LEU A 129 -23.87 3.65 -5.13
C LEU A 129 -24.12 3.57 -3.62
N ASP A 130 -24.84 4.55 -3.06
CA ASP A 130 -25.21 4.54 -1.65
C ASP A 130 -25.98 3.26 -1.30
N ARG A 131 -27.00 2.93 -2.06
CA ARG A 131 -27.77 1.69 -1.83
C ARG A 131 -26.89 0.43 -1.91
N GLN A 132 -26.03 0.31 -2.93
CA GLN A 132 -25.21 -0.87 -3.15
C GLN A 132 -24.14 -1.02 -2.08
N LEU A 133 -23.41 0.06 -1.76
CA LEU A 133 -22.33 0.05 -0.80
C LEU A 133 -22.81 0.00 0.66
N THR A 134 -23.95 0.61 0.97
CA THR A 134 -24.60 0.47 2.28
C THR A 134 -25.06 -0.97 2.51
N LEU A 135 -25.63 -1.62 1.49
CA LEU A 135 -25.99 -3.04 1.59
C LEU A 135 -24.73 -3.92 1.76
N ALA A 136 -23.66 -3.63 1.02
CA ALA A 136 -22.40 -4.34 1.16
C ALA A 136 -21.77 -4.12 2.55
N ARG A 137 -21.82 -2.89 3.08
CA ARG A 137 -21.38 -2.54 4.44
C ARG A 137 -22.16 -3.33 5.50
N THR A 138 -23.49 -3.37 5.40
CA THR A 138 -24.34 -4.14 6.34
C THR A 138 -24.00 -5.63 6.33
N ARG A 139 -23.78 -6.21 5.14
CA ARG A 139 -23.35 -7.60 5.03
C ARG A 139 -21.96 -7.84 5.64
N ALA A 140 -21.03 -6.92 5.40
CA ALA A 140 -19.69 -6.99 5.98
C ALA A 140 -19.72 -6.86 7.50
N HIS A 141 -20.54 -5.95 8.04
CA HIS A 141 -20.78 -5.81 9.48
C HIS A 141 -21.32 -7.10 10.09
N SER A 142 -22.39 -7.68 9.50
CA SER A 142 -22.95 -8.94 9.98
C SER A 142 -21.92 -10.09 9.92
N ALA A 143 -21.11 -10.16 8.85
CA ALA A 143 -20.05 -11.15 8.74
C ALA A 143 -18.96 -10.95 9.81
N ALA A 144 -18.60 -9.70 10.12
CA ALA A 144 -17.65 -9.39 11.19
C ALA A 144 -18.16 -9.81 12.56
N LEU A 145 -19.43 -9.52 12.88
CA LEU A 145 -20.05 -9.94 14.14
C LEU A 145 -20.11 -11.47 14.26
N GLN A 146 -20.50 -12.16 13.19
CA GLN A 146 -20.52 -13.63 13.15
C GLN A 146 -19.10 -14.21 13.34
N ALA A 147 -18.11 -13.63 12.68
CA ALA A 147 -16.72 -14.05 12.80
C ALA A 147 -16.22 -13.88 14.24
N LEU A 148 -16.47 -12.75 14.88
CA LEU A 148 -16.06 -12.44 16.27
C LEU A 148 -16.74 -13.35 17.31
N GLY A 149 -17.93 -13.87 17.02
CA GLY A 149 -18.64 -14.86 17.85
C GLY A 149 -18.29 -16.32 17.55
N SER A 150 -17.43 -16.59 16.56
CA SER A 150 -17.14 -17.97 16.13
C SER A 150 -16.08 -18.66 16.97
N SER A 151 -16.13 -19.99 17.04
CA SER A 151 -15.07 -20.81 17.64
C SER A 151 -13.71 -20.61 16.94
N ARG A 152 -13.74 -20.36 15.62
CA ARG A 152 -12.55 -20.04 14.83
C ARG A 152 -11.84 -18.78 15.35
N PHE A 153 -12.60 -17.75 15.65
CA PHE A 153 -12.05 -16.51 16.20
C PHE A 153 -11.45 -16.74 17.59
N HIS A 154 -12.12 -17.51 18.46
CA HIS A 154 -11.59 -17.84 19.79
C HIS A 154 -10.26 -18.59 19.66
N ALA A 155 -10.16 -19.55 18.74
CA ALA A 155 -8.89 -20.24 18.47
C ALA A 155 -7.78 -19.30 17.99
N VAL A 156 -8.11 -18.27 17.18
CA VAL A 156 -7.14 -17.22 16.80
C VAL A 156 -6.71 -16.40 18.00
N ALA A 157 -7.66 -15.97 18.83
CA ALA A 157 -7.36 -15.20 20.03
C ALA A 157 -6.48 -15.99 21.02
N ASP A 158 -6.75 -17.27 21.21
CA ASP A 158 -5.95 -18.19 22.04
C ASP A 158 -4.54 -18.37 21.46
N ALA A 159 -4.42 -18.56 20.14
CA ALA A 159 -3.12 -18.67 19.48
C ALA A 159 -2.28 -17.39 19.59
N VAL A 160 -2.92 -16.21 19.52
CA VAL A 160 -2.23 -14.93 19.75
C VAL A 160 -1.93 -14.71 21.23
N ALA A 161 -2.77 -15.17 22.15
CA ALA A 161 -2.48 -15.13 23.58
C ALA A 161 -1.28 -16.04 23.94
N LEU A 162 -1.19 -17.22 23.32
CA LEU A 162 0.00 -18.07 23.44
C LEU A 162 1.23 -17.37 22.86
N LEU A 163 1.12 -16.73 21.68
CA LEU A 163 2.21 -15.95 21.08
C LEU A 163 2.66 -14.79 21.98
N ALA A 164 1.79 -14.21 22.80
CA ALA A 164 2.14 -13.13 23.73
C ALA A 164 2.97 -13.64 24.93
N SER A 165 2.95 -14.93 25.22
CA SER A 165 3.69 -15.54 26.32
C SER A 165 4.89 -16.37 25.84
N GLU A 166 4.74 -17.08 24.73
CA GLU A 166 5.79 -17.95 24.19
C GLU A 166 5.75 -17.95 22.66
N VAL A 167 6.90 -17.74 22.04
CA VAL A 167 7.05 -17.81 20.58
C VAL A 167 7.58 -19.19 20.21
N PRO A 168 6.87 -19.98 19.37
CA PRO A 168 7.37 -21.27 18.90
C PRO A 168 8.56 -21.07 17.93
N LEU A 169 9.77 -21.02 18.49
CA LEU A 169 11.00 -20.86 17.74
C LEU A 169 11.52 -22.20 17.23
N ALA A 170 12.02 -22.19 15.99
CA ALA A 170 12.79 -23.32 15.45
C ALA A 170 14.25 -23.30 15.96
N PRO A 171 14.98 -24.43 15.93
CA PRO A 171 16.39 -24.47 16.34
C PRO A 171 17.29 -23.45 15.61
N ALA A 172 16.95 -23.08 14.38
CA ALA A 172 17.65 -22.07 13.59
C ALA A 172 17.63 -20.67 14.25
N ALA A 173 16.67 -20.38 15.14
CA ALA A 173 16.60 -19.12 15.87
C ALA A 173 17.71 -18.94 16.92
N ALA A 174 18.45 -19.99 17.25
CA ALA A 174 19.64 -19.93 18.13
C ALA A 174 20.88 -19.37 17.40
N ALA A 175 20.88 -19.29 16.06
CA ALA A 175 21.97 -18.66 15.30
C ALA A 175 22.00 -17.14 15.52
N HIS A 176 23.14 -16.53 15.23
CA HIS A 176 23.30 -15.07 15.38
C HIS A 176 22.36 -14.30 14.45
N ALA A 177 21.80 -13.21 14.95
CA ALA A 177 20.86 -12.38 14.21
C ALA A 177 21.41 -11.86 12.87
N CYS A 178 22.69 -11.50 12.82
CA CYS A 178 23.34 -11.09 11.57
C CYS A 178 23.42 -12.20 10.51
N GLU A 179 23.38 -13.47 10.91
CA GLU A 179 23.47 -14.61 9.99
C GLU A 179 22.13 -15.06 9.45
N VAL A 180 21.02 -14.79 10.16
CA VAL A 180 19.69 -15.31 9.76
C VAL A 180 18.61 -14.24 9.63
N LEU A 181 18.57 -13.19 10.48
CA LEU A 181 17.59 -12.11 10.35
C LEU A 181 17.95 -11.12 9.24
N ALA A 182 19.22 -10.67 9.20
CA ALA A 182 19.65 -9.72 8.18
C ALA A 182 19.53 -10.27 6.75
N PRO A 183 19.95 -11.51 6.44
CA PRO A 183 19.71 -12.09 5.11
C PRO A 183 18.23 -12.23 4.74
N ALA A 184 17.36 -12.60 5.68
CA ALA A 184 15.92 -12.69 5.42
C ALA A 184 15.30 -11.33 5.09
N ALA A 185 15.75 -10.26 5.79
CA ALA A 185 15.30 -8.90 5.50
C ALA A 185 15.85 -8.37 4.18
N LEU A 186 17.11 -8.69 3.82
CA LEU A 186 17.69 -8.39 2.51
C LEU A 186 16.94 -9.11 1.39
N GLU A 187 16.57 -10.37 1.56
CA GLU A 187 15.76 -11.10 0.58
C GLU A 187 14.38 -10.46 0.38
N ALA A 188 13.76 -9.93 1.45
CA ALA A 188 12.51 -9.19 1.34
C ALA A 188 12.70 -7.88 0.56
N GLN A 189 13.81 -7.18 0.74
CA GLN A 189 14.20 -6.01 -0.04
C GLN A 189 14.43 -6.37 -1.51
N ASP A 190 15.22 -7.38 -1.80
CA ASP A 190 15.51 -7.82 -3.18
C ASP A 190 14.24 -8.22 -3.95
N ARG A 191 13.29 -8.86 -3.26
CA ARG A 191 11.98 -9.17 -3.84
C ARG A 191 11.18 -7.91 -4.18
N LEU A 192 11.22 -6.91 -3.28
CA LEU A 192 10.60 -5.61 -3.52
C LEU A 192 11.25 -4.91 -4.71
N ASP A 193 12.57 -4.81 -4.74
CA ASP A 193 13.31 -4.10 -5.79
C ASP A 193 13.10 -4.73 -7.16
N ARG A 194 13.09 -6.07 -7.25
CA ARG A 194 12.75 -6.78 -8.49
C ARG A 194 11.31 -6.51 -8.94
N ALA A 195 10.36 -6.49 -8.02
CA ALA A 195 8.96 -6.20 -8.35
C ALA A 195 8.77 -4.75 -8.81
N VAL A 196 9.47 -3.79 -8.18
CA VAL A 196 9.44 -2.38 -8.60
C VAL A 196 10.10 -2.19 -9.96
N ALA A 197 11.22 -2.87 -10.21
CA ALA A 197 11.89 -2.82 -11.52
C ALA A 197 10.99 -3.35 -12.67
N ALA A 198 10.07 -4.27 -12.36
CA ALA A 198 9.09 -4.79 -13.32
C ALA A 198 7.89 -3.85 -13.55
N LEU A 199 7.70 -2.79 -12.74
CA LEU A 199 6.62 -1.82 -12.94
C LEU A 199 6.88 -0.94 -14.16
N PRO A 200 5.85 -0.50 -14.90
CA PRO A 200 5.96 0.43 -16.02
C PRO A 200 6.20 1.87 -15.51
N LEU A 201 7.31 2.12 -14.80
CA LEU A 201 7.61 3.40 -14.16
C LEU A 201 7.80 4.53 -15.18
N ALA A 202 8.34 4.25 -16.36
CA ALA A 202 8.46 5.24 -17.44
C ALA A 202 7.08 5.74 -17.89
N ARG A 203 6.07 4.86 -17.96
CA ARG A 203 4.69 5.23 -18.25
C ARG A 203 4.07 6.01 -17.09
N ALA A 204 4.30 5.57 -15.84
CA ALA A 204 3.81 6.24 -14.64
C ALA A 204 4.38 7.66 -14.47
N ALA A 205 5.55 7.97 -15.08
CA ALA A 205 6.13 9.31 -15.08
C ALA A 205 5.33 10.33 -15.93
N HIS A 206 4.45 9.86 -16.80
CA HIS A 206 3.62 10.69 -17.68
C HIS A 206 2.13 10.38 -17.46
N PRO A 207 1.54 10.83 -16.32
CA PRO A 207 0.13 10.61 -16.04
C PRO A 207 -0.76 11.38 -17.03
N TYR A 208 -2.00 10.94 -17.14
CA TYR A 208 -3.03 11.53 -18.03
C TYR A 208 -2.76 11.38 -19.53
N ASN A 209 -1.91 10.45 -19.90
CA ASN A 209 -1.68 10.08 -21.29
C ASN A 209 -2.91 9.31 -21.82
N ALA A 210 -3.39 9.66 -23.02
CA ALA A 210 -4.55 9.03 -23.65
C ALA A 210 -4.36 7.51 -23.86
N ASP A 211 -3.14 7.06 -24.18
CA ASP A 211 -2.81 5.64 -24.29
C ASP A 211 -2.91 4.91 -22.94
N ALA A 212 -2.66 5.63 -21.83
CA ALA A 212 -2.83 5.10 -20.50
C ALA A 212 -4.30 4.81 -20.17
N LEU A 213 -5.20 5.67 -20.61
CA LEU A 213 -6.65 5.54 -20.36
C LEU A 213 -7.31 4.47 -21.26
N GLY A 214 -6.83 4.31 -22.50
CA GLY A 214 -7.44 3.39 -23.47
C GLY A 214 -7.16 1.91 -23.21
N GLN A 215 -6.12 1.57 -22.46
CA GLN A 215 -5.69 0.18 -22.18
C GLN A 215 -5.94 -0.26 -20.74
N GLU A 216 -6.73 0.49 -19.98
CA GLU A 216 -6.90 0.24 -18.56
C GLU A 216 -7.76 -1.01 -18.29
N SER A 217 -7.09 -2.05 -17.80
CA SER A 217 -7.74 -3.23 -17.23
C SER A 217 -7.32 -3.44 -15.78
N GLU A 218 -8.16 -4.11 -15.01
CA GLU A 218 -7.85 -4.53 -13.63
C GLU A 218 -6.54 -5.33 -13.55
N SER A 219 -6.16 -6.02 -14.63
CA SER A 219 -4.88 -6.75 -14.72
C SER A 219 -3.66 -5.84 -14.62
N GLN A 220 -3.76 -4.58 -15.02
CA GLN A 220 -2.65 -3.61 -14.91
C GLN A 220 -2.46 -3.09 -13.48
N ASP A 221 -3.42 -3.24 -12.60
CA ASP A 221 -3.33 -2.86 -11.19
C ASP A 221 -2.64 -3.93 -10.36
N SER A 222 -2.67 -5.21 -10.80
CA SER A 222 -2.12 -6.35 -10.07
C SER A 222 -0.62 -6.21 -9.71
N PRO A 223 0.30 -5.79 -10.61
CA PRO A 223 1.71 -5.59 -10.26
C PRO A 223 1.90 -4.53 -9.15
N TRP A 224 1.09 -3.46 -9.14
CA TRP A 224 1.12 -2.42 -8.12
C TRP A 224 0.63 -2.92 -6.77
N HIS A 225 -0.39 -3.79 -6.77
CA HIS A 225 -0.85 -4.46 -5.55
C HIS A 225 0.23 -5.39 -4.99
N GLN A 226 0.96 -6.09 -5.86
CA GLN A 226 2.08 -6.93 -5.46
C GLN A 226 3.21 -6.11 -4.82
N VAL A 227 3.61 -5.00 -5.45
CA VAL A 227 4.63 -4.09 -4.87
C VAL A 227 4.18 -3.54 -3.52
N ARG A 228 2.91 -3.19 -3.37
CA ARG A 228 2.34 -2.74 -2.10
C ARG A 228 2.48 -3.79 -0.99
N LEU A 229 2.24 -5.07 -1.31
CA LEU A 229 2.43 -6.16 -0.36
C LEU A 229 3.90 -6.32 0.02
N LEU A 230 4.80 -6.37 -0.97
CA LEU A 230 6.24 -6.54 -0.76
C LEU A 230 6.85 -5.37 0.03
N LEU A 231 6.41 -4.13 -0.25
CA LEU A 231 6.83 -2.96 0.50
C LEU A 231 6.48 -3.07 2.00
N ARG A 232 5.30 -3.61 2.32
CA ARG A 232 4.92 -3.88 3.70
C ARG A 232 5.78 -4.94 4.35
N LEU A 233 6.05 -6.05 3.64
CA LEU A 233 6.90 -7.12 4.16
C LEU A 233 8.30 -6.59 4.47
N HIS A 234 8.90 -5.86 3.53
CA HIS A 234 10.20 -5.23 3.72
C HIS A 234 10.19 -4.26 4.91
N ARG A 235 9.20 -3.37 5.01
CA ARG A 235 9.11 -2.41 6.11
C ARG A 235 8.99 -3.10 7.47
N TYR A 236 8.15 -4.14 7.58
CA TYR A 236 8.01 -4.87 8.84
C TYR A 236 9.25 -5.72 9.18
N ALA A 237 9.98 -6.20 8.17
CA ALA A 237 11.29 -6.83 8.40
C ALA A 237 12.29 -5.83 8.99
N GLN A 238 12.30 -4.58 8.51
CA GLN A 238 13.13 -3.52 9.10
C GLN A 238 12.69 -3.18 10.53
N GLU A 239 11.37 -3.12 10.81
CA GLU A 239 10.86 -2.91 12.17
C GLU A 239 11.39 -3.99 13.15
N VAL A 240 11.53 -5.25 12.72
CA VAL A 240 12.12 -6.34 13.53
C VAL A 240 13.61 -6.10 13.78
N LEU A 241 14.38 -5.80 12.72
CA LEU A 241 15.83 -5.59 12.85
C LEU A 241 16.19 -4.40 13.75
N HIS A 242 15.34 -3.37 13.76
CA HIS A 242 15.55 -2.17 14.59
C HIS A 242 14.79 -2.23 15.92
N HIS A 243 14.19 -3.38 16.27
CA HIS A 243 13.47 -3.53 17.52
C HIS A 243 14.41 -3.38 18.71
N GLY A 244 14.10 -2.43 19.60
CA GLY A 244 14.94 -2.14 20.77
C GLY A 244 16.07 -1.13 20.52
N LEU A 245 16.28 -0.66 19.29
CA LEU A 245 17.18 0.45 18.98
C LEU A 245 16.43 1.79 19.02
N ASP A 246 17.14 2.87 19.40
CA ASP A 246 16.54 4.22 19.46
C ASP A 246 16.20 4.81 18.07
N GLU A 247 16.77 4.26 17.00
CA GLU A 247 16.48 4.63 15.62
C GLU A 247 15.20 3.94 15.13
N ARG A 248 14.04 4.45 15.55
CA ARG A 248 12.73 3.81 15.36
C ARG A 248 11.97 4.19 14.10
N GLU A 249 12.44 5.13 13.33
CA GLU A 249 11.66 5.61 12.19
C GLU A 249 12.00 4.79 10.94
N ALA A 250 10.99 4.06 10.45
CA ALA A 250 11.02 3.54 9.08
C ALA A 250 11.34 4.71 8.14
N PRO A 251 12.27 4.57 7.20
CA PRO A 251 12.62 5.66 6.29
C PRO A 251 11.34 6.31 5.75
N GLU A 252 11.21 7.63 5.92
CA GLU A 252 10.02 8.39 5.53
C GLU A 252 9.62 8.11 4.07
N ARG A 253 10.62 7.81 3.24
CA ARG A 253 10.45 7.37 1.86
C ARG A 253 9.58 6.11 1.74
N LEU A 254 9.80 5.08 2.57
CA LEU A 254 9.01 3.84 2.53
C LEU A 254 7.57 4.08 2.98
N LEU A 255 7.38 4.95 3.97
CA LEU A 255 6.05 5.36 4.42
C LEU A 255 5.30 6.15 3.35
N ALA A 256 5.98 7.09 2.69
CA ALA A 256 5.41 7.88 1.60
C ALA A 256 5.06 7.01 0.39
N ALA A 257 5.94 6.09 0.01
CA ALA A 257 5.68 5.10 -1.04
C ALA A 257 4.48 4.20 -0.69
N GLY A 258 4.39 3.75 0.55
CA GLY A 258 3.25 2.98 1.06
C GLY A 258 1.94 3.75 0.94
N ARG A 259 1.92 5.03 1.34
CA ARG A 259 0.75 5.91 1.20
C ARG A 259 0.33 6.10 -0.27
N ALA A 260 1.28 6.20 -1.19
CA ALA A 260 0.97 6.31 -2.62
C ALA A 260 0.33 5.02 -3.14
N LEU A 261 0.84 3.84 -2.76
CA LEU A 261 0.27 2.55 -3.14
C LEU A 261 -1.08 2.26 -2.47
N ASP A 262 -1.32 2.77 -1.27
CA ASP A 262 -2.64 2.68 -0.62
C ASP A 262 -3.66 3.55 -1.39
N ARG A 263 -3.30 4.79 -1.79
CA ARG A 263 -4.16 5.63 -2.66
C ARG A 263 -4.44 4.96 -4.00
N HIS A 264 -3.44 4.33 -4.62
CA HIS A 264 -3.62 3.55 -5.85
C HIS A 264 -4.70 2.47 -5.68
N ARG A 265 -4.57 1.64 -4.64
CA ARG A 265 -5.55 0.59 -4.35
C ARG A 265 -6.96 1.15 -4.16
N ASP A 266 -7.08 2.18 -3.31
CA ASP A 266 -8.38 2.76 -2.96
C ASP A 266 -9.08 3.37 -4.18
N ALA A 267 -8.31 4.01 -5.08
CA ALA A 267 -8.82 4.53 -6.34
C ALA A 267 -9.21 3.42 -7.34
N ALA A 268 -8.40 2.37 -7.46
CA ALA A 268 -8.70 1.23 -8.33
C ALA A 268 -9.97 0.49 -7.89
N GLU A 269 -10.12 0.24 -6.58
CA GLU A 269 -11.32 -0.36 -6.02
C GLU A 269 -12.56 0.53 -6.19
N ALA A 270 -12.41 1.86 -6.10
CA ALA A 270 -13.49 2.81 -6.36
C ALA A 270 -13.88 2.83 -7.85
N ALA A 271 -12.92 2.81 -8.76
CA ALA A 271 -13.15 2.69 -10.20
C ALA A 271 -13.92 1.40 -10.53
N SER A 272 -13.50 0.27 -9.97
CA SER A 272 -14.18 -1.02 -10.14
C SER A 272 -15.63 -0.98 -9.62
N ALA A 273 -15.88 -0.34 -8.48
CA ALA A 273 -17.23 -0.18 -7.94
C ALA A 273 -18.12 0.69 -8.86
N ALA A 274 -17.59 1.81 -9.40
CA ALA A 274 -18.32 2.65 -10.35
C ALA A 274 -18.65 1.89 -11.64
N SER A 275 -17.68 1.15 -12.20
CA SER A 275 -17.87 0.27 -13.35
C SER A 275 -18.90 -0.82 -13.07
N GLY A 276 -18.85 -1.46 -11.90
CA GLY A 276 -19.83 -2.47 -11.47
C GLY A 276 -21.24 -1.90 -11.37
N ALA A 277 -21.40 -0.70 -10.81
CA ALA A 277 -22.68 -0.01 -10.73
C ALA A 277 -23.24 0.36 -12.11
N ALA A 278 -22.37 0.74 -13.06
CA ALA A 278 -22.78 1.05 -14.44
C ALA A 278 -23.32 -0.17 -15.20
N ARG A 279 -23.01 -1.39 -14.77
CA ARG A 279 -23.53 -2.64 -15.34
C ARG A 279 -24.90 -3.05 -14.76
N THR A 280 -25.50 -2.23 -13.89
CA THR A 280 -26.84 -2.52 -13.34
C THR A 280 -27.87 -2.60 -14.47
N PRO A 281 -28.67 -3.69 -14.56
CA PRO A 281 -29.67 -3.83 -15.61
C PRO A 281 -30.68 -2.69 -15.62
N ARG A 282 -31.07 -2.22 -16.81
CA ARG A 282 -32.05 -1.15 -17.03
C ARG A 282 -31.69 0.19 -16.39
N ILE A 283 -30.40 0.47 -16.23
CA ILE A 283 -29.92 1.77 -15.75
C ILE A 283 -30.28 2.87 -16.76
N ALA A 284 -30.69 4.04 -16.26
CA ALA A 284 -30.96 5.19 -17.11
C ALA A 284 -29.68 5.71 -17.80
N PRO A 285 -29.73 6.12 -19.09
CA PRO A 285 -28.52 6.57 -19.82
C PRO A 285 -27.74 7.68 -19.11
N ALA A 286 -28.43 8.68 -18.53
CA ALA A 286 -27.77 9.75 -17.78
C ALA A 286 -27.02 9.24 -16.54
N THR A 287 -27.57 8.22 -15.87
CA THR A 287 -26.90 7.58 -14.71
C THR A 287 -25.69 6.77 -15.16
N ALA A 288 -25.81 6.00 -16.26
CA ALA A 288 -24.68 5.26 -16.83
C ALA A 288 -23.56 6.20 -17.27
N TYR A 289 -23.89 7.33 -17.89
CA TYR A 289 -22.93 8.36 -18.25
C TYR A 289 -22.21 8.94 -17.03
N ALA A 290 -22.95 9.33 -15.98
CA ALA A 290 -22.36 9.85 -14.75
C ALA A 290 -21.40 8.82 -14.07
N LEU A 291 -21.77 7.54 -14.07
CA LEU A 291 -20.90 6.47 -13.54
C LEU A 291 -19.68 6.23 -14.43
N GLY A 292 -19.80 6.39 -15.75
CA GLY A 292 -18.65 6.34 -16.66
C GLY A 292 -17.65 7.48 -16.41
N VAL A 293 -18.15 8.71 -16.22
CA VAL A 293 -17.34 9.87 -15.86
C VAL A 293 -16.67 9.66 -14.50
N LEU A 294 -17.40 9.14 -13.51
CA LEU A 294 -16.88 8.82 -12.19
C LEU A 294 -15.80 7.72 -12.26
N HIS A 295 -16.02 6.68 -13.09
CA HIS A 295 -15.00 5.66 -13.33
C HIS A 295 -13.72 6.27 -13.88
N ALA A 296 -13.82 7.12 -14.92
CA ALA A 296 -12.67 7.80 -15.51
C ALA A 296 -11.94 8.70 -14.49
N ASP A 297 -12.67 9.47 -13.67
CA ASP A 297 -12.11 10.27 -12.57
C ASP A 297 -11.28 9.41 -11.61
N GLN A 298 -11.81 8.26 -11.19
CA GLN A 298 -11.09 7.36 -10.29
C GLN A 298 -9.87 6.69 -10.98
N ARG A 299 -9.94 6.45 -12.30
CA ARG A 299 -8.77 5.97 -13.06
C ARG A 299 -7.68 7.05 -13.16
N HIS A 300 -8.04 8.32 -13.28
CA HIS A 300 -7.09 9.43 -13.17
C HIS A 300 -6.40 9.48 -11.79
N GLU A 301 -7.14 9.21 -10.72
CA GLU A 301 -6.58 9.10 -9.37
C GLU A 301 -5.60 7.91 -9.24
N VAL A 302 -5.86 6.79 -9.93
CA VAL A 302 -4.92 5.66 -10.04
C VAL A 302 -3.61 6.12 -10.69
N GLU A 303 -3.68 6.83 -11.83
CA GLU A 303 -2.51 7.36 -12.52
C GLU A 303 -1.74 8.38 -11.67
N ALA A 304 -2.45 9.27 -10.98
CA ALA A 304 -1.84 10.22 -10.05
C ALA A 304 -1.09 9.52 -8.90
N ALA A 305 -1.64 8.43 -8.37
CA ALA A 305 -1.01 7.64 -7.33
C ALA A 305 0.24 6.89 -7.83
N ARG A 306 0.21 6.35 -9.06
CA ARG A 306 1.36 5.73 -9.72
C ARG A 306 2.48 6.74 -9.96
N PHE A 307 2.14 7.94 -10.44
CA PHE A 307 3.08 9.05 -10.61
C PHE A 307 3.72 9.47 -9.29
N ALA A 308 2.91 9.61 -8.22
CA ALA A 308 3.41 9.94 -6.89
C ALA A 308 4.40 8.88 -6.38
N PHE A 309 4.08 7.57 -6.56
CA PHE A 309 4.99 6.49 -6.20
C PHE A 309 6.30 6.57 -7.00
N GLN A 310 6.22 6.74 -8.32
CA GLN A 310 7.39 6.85 -9.20
C GLN A 310 8.31 7.98 -8.75
N ARG A 311 7.79 9.16 -8.45
CA ARG A 311 8.57 10.30 -7.96
C ARG A 311 9.25 10.05 -6.62
N ILE A 312 8.61 9.29 -5.73
CA ILE A 312 9.17 8.92 -4.43
C ILE A 312 10.28 7.87 -4.62
N TRP A 313 10.07 6.93 -5.55
CA TRP A 313 10.99 5.80 -5.73
C TRP A 313 12.24 6.15 -6.54
N GLN A 314 12.15 7.05 -7.52
CA GLN A 314 13.23 7.44 -8.42
C GLN A 314 13.81 8.87 -8.21
N PRO A 315 13.96 9.41 -6.99
CA PRO A 315 14.49 10.78 -6.82
C PRO A 315 15.98 10.89 -7.17
N VAL A 316 16.72 9.77 -7.25
CA VAL A 316 18.20 9.75 -7.26
C VAL A 316 18.78 9.84 -8.67
N ALA A 317 18.07 9.38 -9.71
CA ALA A 317 18.62 9.31 -11.07
C ALA A 317 18.83 10.69 -11.73
N VAL A 318 17.98 11.66 -11.42
CA VAL A 318 18.07 13.02 -12.01
C VAL A 318 19.20 13.82 -11.40
N THR A 319 19.48 13.68 -10.12
CA THR A 319 20.54 14.42 -9.43
C THR A 319 21.93 13.89 -9.78
N GLN A 320 22.10 12.58 -9.97
CA GLN A 320 23.38 12.01 -10.39
C GLN A 320 23.71 12.32 -11.85
N ALA A 321 22.74 12.33 -12.74
CA ALA A 321 22.94 12.73 -14.14
C ALA A 321 23.32 14.21 -14.25
N ALA A 322 22.67 15.10 -13.49
CA ALA A 322 23.00 16.52 -13.43
C ALA A 322 24.41 16.75 -12.85
N SER A 323 24.81 16.02 -11.82
CA SER A 323 26.15 16.10 -11.21
C SER A 323 27.23 15.56 -12.16
N ALA A 324 26.97 14.50 -12.92
CA ALA A 324 27.88 13.95 -13.90
C ALA A 324 28.09 14.90 -15.10
N THR A 325 27.04 15.58 -15.54
CA THR A 325 27.09 16.55 -16.64
C THR A 325 27.86 17.81 -16.22
N THR A 326 27.76 18.23 -14.95
CA THR A 326 28.51 19.40 -14.44
C THR A 326 29.97 19.10 -14.26
N ALA A 327 30.35 17.84 -13.91
CA ALA A 327 31.74 17.43 -13.75
C ALA A 327 32.50 17.33 -15.09
N VAL A 328 31.82 17.01 -16.21
CA VAL A 328 32.42 16.94 -17.54
C VAL A 328 32.64 18.34 -18.14
N SER A 329 31.87 19.36 -17.68
CA SER A 329 32.00 20.73 -18.19
C SER A 329 33.06 21.59 -17.49
N ALA A 330 33.74 21.07 -16.47
CA ALA A 330 34.69 21.82 -15.62
C ALA A 330 36.17 21.48 -15.89
N ASN A 331 36.55 21.09 -17.12
CA ASN A 331 37.97 20.95 -17.45
C ASN A 331 38.36 22.02 -18.49
N PRO A 332 38.91 23.19 -18.07
CA PRO A 332 39.44 24.18 -18.99
C PRO A 332 40.91 23.88 -19.33
N ALA A 333 41.15 23.66 -20.60
CA ALA A 333 42.31 24.06 -21.37
C ALA A 333 43.71 24.05 -20.71
N ALA A 334 44.46 23.03 -21.00
CA ALA A 334 45.92 23.13 -20.95
C ALA A 334 46.42 23.95 -22.16
N SER A 335 46.97 25.11 -21.86
CA SER A 335 47.63 25.99 -22.82
C SER A 335 48.89 25.31 -23.36
N ALA A 336 48.93 25.01 -24.66
CA ALA A 336 50.14 24.62 -25.36
C ALA A 336 50.74 25.86 -26.00
N THR A 337 51.87 26.31 -25.46
CA THR A 337 52.76 27.31 -26.07
C THR A 337 53.57 26.64 -27.17
N ALA A 338 53.30 26.98 -28.39
CA ALA A 338 54.13 26.56 -29.54
C ALA A 338 55.14 27.65 -29.87
N ALA A 339 56.41 27.35 -29.76
CA ALA A 339 57.50 28.15 -30.25
C ALA A 339 57.67 27.95 -31.76
N ALA A 340 57.82 29.04 -32.50
CA ALA A 340 58.10 29.05 -33.91
C ALA A 340 59.60 28.84 -34.19
N PRO A 341 60.00 28.14 -35.24
CA PRO A 341 61.37 28.19 -35.73
C PRO A 341 61.55 29.25 -36.86
N ALA A 342 62.68 29.92 -36.79
CA ALA A 342 63.14 30.94 -37.75
C ALA A 342 63.49 30.39 -39.12
N THR A 343 63.12 31.14 -40.15
CA THR A 343 63.51 30.98 -41.55
C THR A 343 64.89 31.54 -41.76
N THR A 344 65.71 30.75 -42.43
CA THR A 344 66.94 31.25 -43.04
C THR A 344 66.86 31.08 -44.57
N ALA A 345 67.10 32.19 -45.29
CA ALA A 345 67.07 32.29 -46.75
C ALA A 345 68.46 32.16 -47.32
N ALA A 346 68.44 31.72 -48.53
CA ALA A 346 69.24 32.13 -49.71
C ALA A 346 70.59 31.40 -49.97
N PRO A 347 71.13 31.41 -51.18
CA PRO A 347 70.81 32.28 -52.26
C PRO A 347 69.98 31.65 -53.39
#